data_16873b2db906203d98917454e130920e
#
_entry.id   16873b2db906203d98917454e130920e
#
_cell.length_a   1.000
_cell.length_b   1.000
_cell.length_c   1.000
_cell.angle_alpha   90.00
_cell.angle_beta   90.00
_cell.angle_gamma   90.00
#
_symmetry.space_group_name_H-M   'P 1'
#
loop_
_entity.id
_entity.type
_entity.pdbx_description
1 polymer ?
#
loop_
_entity_poly.entity_id
_entity_poly.type
_entity_poly.pdbx_seq_one_letter_code
_entity_poly.pdbx_strand_id
1 'polypeptide(L)'
;VRYYGNEALGLVETLGLTPALEAADKMLKAANVELISYENVGSTLVTIMVKGDVAAVTSAVEEGARAAAKIGKVTAQNVMPRPIPAVGDIVSVHDIDA
;
A
#
# COMPACT_ATOMS: atom_id res chain seq x y z
N VAL A 1 -8.91 13.44 3.30
CA VAL A 1 -8.30 12.31 4.04
C VAL A 1 -9.07 11.04 3.77
N ARG A 2 -8.38 10.00 3.32
CA ARG A 2 -9.01 8.72 3.00
C ARG A 2 -8.95 7.72 4.15
N TYR A 3 -7.95 7.84 5.01
CA TYR A 3 -7.77 6.92 6.11
C TYR A 3 -8.27 7.53 7.42
N TYR A 4 -9.21 6.84 8.08
CA TYR A 4 -9.84 7.32 9.31
C TYR A 4 -9.37 6.59 10.57
N GLY A 5 -8.36 5.73 10.45
CA GLY A 5 -7.69 5.15 11.62
C GLY A 5 -8.29 3.87 12.17
N ASN A 6 -9.31 3.31 11.55
CA ASN A 6 -9.98 2.11 12.03
C ASN A 6 -9.99 0.94 11.03
N GLU A 7 -9.19 1.05 10.00
CA GLU A 7 -9.14 0.05 8.93
C GLU A 7 -7.76 -0.58 8.87
N ALA A 8 -7.67 -1.78 8.27
CA ALA A 8 -6.38 -2.39 8.01
C ALA A 8 -5.61 -1.59 6.97
N LEU A 9 -4.30 -1.56 7.12
CA LEU A 9 -3.39 -0.93 6.16
C LEU A 9 -2.54 -1.99 5.48
N GLY A 10 -2.37 -1.86 4.17
CA GLY A 10 -1.47 -2.68 3.39
C GLY A 10 -0.45 -1.82 2.68
N LEU A 11 0.80 -2.26 2.69
CA LEU A 11 1.90 -1.53 2.08
C LEU A 11 2.72 -2.47 1.22
N VAL A 12 3.10 -1.98 0.03
CA VAL A 12 4.05 -2.67 -0.85
C VAL A 12 5.09 -1.63 -1.27
N GLU A 13 6.35 -1.91 -0.96
CA GLU A 13 7.47 -1.06 -1.33
C GLU A 13 8.28 -1.74 -2.44
N THR A 14 8.63 -0.98 -3.46
CA THR A 14 9.38 -1.47 -4.60
C THR A 14 10.56 -0.56 -4.90
N LEU A 15 11.53 -1.12 -5.64
CA LEU A 15 12.64 -0.36 -6.18
C LEU A 15 12.19 0.22 -7.52
N GLY A 16 11.84 1.50 -7.51
CA GLY A 16 11.40 2.23 -8.70
C GLY A 16 9.90 2.25 -8.92
N LEU A 17 9.46 3.12 -9.82
CA LEU A 17 8.05 3.41 -10.07
C LEU A 17 7.34 2.29 -10.85
N THR A 18 8.00 1.69 -11.82
CA THR A 18 7.34 0.71 -12.69
C THR A 18 6.76 -0.48 -11.92
N PRO A 19 7.52 -1.19 -11.06
CA PRO A 19 6.92 -2.24 -10.25
C PRO A 19 5.91 -1.71 -9.22
N ALA A 20 6.06 -0.47 -8.76
CA ALA A 20 5.09 0.12 -7.85
C ALA A 20 3.72 0.30 -8.50
N LEU A 21 3.69 0.78 -9.73
CA LEU A 21 2.42 0.95 -10.47
C LEU A 21 1.78 -0.40 -10.78
N GLU A 22 2.57 -1.41 -11.08
CA GLU A 22 2.04 -2.77 -11.27
C GLU A 22 1.44 -3.30 -9.96
N ALA A 23 2.11 -3.08 -8.83
CA ALA A 23 1.57 -3.46 -7.53
C ALA A 23 0.24 -2.76 -7.28
N ALA A 24 0.18 -1.44 -7.47
CA ALA A 24 -1.03 -0.66 -7.24
C ALA A 24 -2.20 -1.17 -8.08
N ASP A 25 -1.97 -1.38 -9.37
CA ASP A 25 -3.00 -1.87 -10.28
C ASP A 25 -3.56 -3.22 -9.80
N LYS A 26 -2.67 -4.17 -9.49
CA LYS A 26 -3.10 -5.51 -9.06
C LYS A 26 -3.76 -5.51 -7.70
N MET A 27 -3.29 -4.67 -6.77
CA MET A 27 -3.92 -4.54 -5.47
C MET A 27 -5.37 -4.07 -5.59
N LEU A 28 -5.60 -3.05 -6.40
CA LEU A 28 -6.93 -2.48 -6.58
C LEU A 28 -7.86 -3.42 -7.35
N LYS A 29 -7.32 -4.29 -8.21
CA LYS A 29 -8.11 -5.28 -8.95
C LYS A 29 -8.38 -6.55 -8.15
N ALA A 30 -7.49 -6.91 -7.21
CA ALA A 30 -7.55 -8.19 -6.51
C ALA A 30 -8.61 -8.22 -5.41
N ALA A 31 -8.90 -7.09 -4.78
CA ALA A 31 -9.78 -7.04 -3.62
C ALA A 31 -10.40 -5.66 -3.46
N ASN A 32 -11.41 -5.58 -2.60
CA ASN A 32 -12.08 -4.32 -2.31
C ASN A 32 -11.24 -3.50 -1.33
N VAL A 33 -10.22 -2.87 -1.85
CA VAL A 33 -9.34 -1.96 -1.10
C VAL A 33 -9.31 -0.60 -1.77
N GLU A 34 -8.90 0.41 -1.01
CA GLU A 34 -8.82 1.78 -1.49
C GLU A 34 -7.40 2.27 -1.39
N LEU A 35 -6.91 2.91 -2.46
CA LEU A 35 -5.58 3.52 -2.47
C LEU A 35 -5.61 4.78 -1.61
N ILE A 36 -4.70 4.88 -0.67
CA ILE A 36 -4.61 6.05 0.22
C ILE A 36 -3.33 6.83 0.05
N SER A 37 -2.26 6.21 -0.41
CA SER A 37 -0.98 6.91 -0.53
C SER A 37 -0.09 6.29 -1.58
N TYR A 38 0.74 7.14 -2.15
CA TYR A 38 1.86 6.82 -2.99
C TYR A 38 3.03 7.67 -2.50
N GLU A 39 4.09 7.05 -2.05
CA GLU A 39 5.27 7.75 -1.55
C GLU A 39 6.51 7.35 -2.31
N ASN A 40 7.25 8.35 -2.78
CA ASN A 40 8.51 8.15 -3.48
C ASN A 40 9.64 8.79 -2.66
N VAL A 41 10.37 7.96 -1.95
CA VAL A 41 11.43 8.42 -1.07
C VAL A 41 12.76 8.36 -1.83
N GLY A 42 13.38 9.53 -2.01
CA GLY A 42 14.70 9.63 -2.63
C GLY A 42 14.75 9.18 -4.08
N SER A 43 13.61 9.16 -4.77
CA SER A 43 13.46 8.76 -6.18
C SER A 43 13.80 7.28 -6.45
N THR A 44 14.11 6.50 -5.43
CA THR A 44 14.54 5.11 -5.56
C THR A 44 13.49 4.14 -5.08
N LEU A 45 12.96 4.34 -3.88
CA LEU A 45 11.97 3.47 -3.27
C LEU A 45 10.59 4.11 -3.39
N VAL A 46 9.61 3.30 -3.76
CA VAL A 46 8.22 3.72 -3.92
C VAL A 46 7.34 2.82 -3.07
N THR A 47 6.50 3.42 -2.24
CA THR A 47 5.57 2.68 -1.39
C THR A 47 4.14 2.98 -1.81
N ILE A 48 3.38 1.93 -2.04
CA ILE A 48 1.93 2.00 -2.28
C ILE A 48 1.22 1.58 -1.00
N MET A 49 0.25 2.38 -0.57
CA MET A 49 -0.52 2.14 0.65
C MET A 49 -2.00 2.01 0.32
N VAL A 50 -2.63 0.95 0.82
CA VAL A 50 -4.06 0.72 0.65
C VAL A 50 -4.72 0.46 2.00
N LYS A 51 -6.04 0.64 2.06
CA LYS A 51 -6.84 0.37 3.24
C LYS A 51 -8.05 -0.49 2.91
N GLY A 52 -8.62 -1.11 3.91
CA GLY A 52 -9.84 -1.90 3.80
C GLY A 52 -9.96 -2.91 4.92
N ASP A 53 -10.83 -3.90 4.72
CA ASP A 53 -10.93 -5.04 5.63
C ASP A 53 -9.61 -5.82 5.62
N VAL A 54 -9.25 -6.43 6.75
CA VAL A 54 -7.98 -7.14 6.87
C VAL A 54 -7.83 -8.26 5.83
N ALA A 55 -8.91 -8.99 5.55
CA ALA A 55 -8.86 -10.06 4.54
C ALA A 55 -8.62 -9.50 3.14
N ALA A 56 -9.31 -8.42 2.79
CA ALA A 56 -9.15 -7.75 1.49
C ALA A 56 -7.74 -7.16 1.34
N VAL A 57 -7.26 -6.51 2.37
CA VAL A 57 -5.91 -5.92 2.37
C VAL A 57 -4.84 -6.99 2.26
N THR A 58 -5.01 -8.11 2.95
CA THR A 58 -4.07 -9.24 2.88
C THR A 58 -3.99 -9.78 1.45
N SER A 59 -5.15 -10.04 0.83
CA SER A 59 -5.18 -10.52 -0.56
C SER A 59 -4.56 -9.51 -1.51
N ALA A 60 -4.86 -8.23 -1.34
CA ALA A 60 -4.33 -7.17 -2.19
C ALA A 60 -2.80 -7.11 -2.11
N VAL A 61 -2.25 -7.12 -0.90
CA VAL A 61 -0.79 -7.05 -0.71
C VAL A 61 -0.10 -8.27 -1.33
N GLU A 62 -0.63 -9.47 -1.12
CA GLU A 62 -0.06 -10.69 -1.69
C GLU A 62 -0.03 -10.63 -3.22
N GLU A 63 -1.15 -10.27 -3.84
CA GLU A 63 -1.24 -10.20 -5.30
C GLU A 63 -0.40 -9.07 -5.87
N GLY A 64 -0.42 -7.90 -5.24
CA GLY A 64 0.37 -6.77 -5.69
C GLY A 64 1.86 -7.04 -5.63
N ALA A 65 2.33 -7.60 -4.53
CA ALA A 65 3.74 -7.93 -4.37
C ALA A 65 4.17 -9.02 -5.36
N ARG A 66 3.33 -10.04 -5.57
CA ARG A 66 3.62 -11.11 -6.53
C ARG A 66 3.77 -10.55 -7.94
N ALA A 67 2.84 -9.71 -8.37
CA ALA A 67 2.87 -9.12 -9.70
C ALA A 67 4.08 -8.19 -9.89
N ALA A 68 4.36 -7.34 -8.90
CA ALA A 68 5.49 -6.43 -8.95
C ALA A 68 6.82 -7.19 -9.01
N ALA A 69 6.93 -8.31 -8.29
CA ALA A 69 8.16 -9.12 -8.27
C ALA A 69 8.48 -9.75 -9.62
N LYS A 70 7.51 -9.88 -10.52
CA LYS A 70 7.74 -10.41 -11.86
C LYS A 70 8.46 -9.42 -12.78
N ILE A 71 8.36 -8.12 -12.50
CA ILE A 71 8.91 -7.09 -13.38
C ILE A 71 9.93 -6.20 -12.69
N GLY A 72 10.10 -6.33 -11.39
CA GLY A 72 11.04 -5.52 -10.63
C GLY A 72 11.32 -6.13 -9.27
N LYS A 73 11.81 -5.30 -8.34
CA LYS A 73 12.16 -5.76 -7.01
C LYS A 73 11.17 -5.22 -5.97
N VAL A 74 10.57 -6.13 -5.21
CA VAL A 74 9.80 -5.80 -4.01
C VAL A 74 10.76 -5.80 -2.84
N THR A 75 10.89 -4.66 -2.15
CA THR A 75 11.84 -4.49 -1.06
C THR A 75 11.19 -4.71 0.31
N ALA A 76 9.88 -4.48 0.41
CA ALA A 76 9.14 -4.73 1.65
C ALA A 76 7.65 -4.85 1.35
N GLN A 77 6.94 -5.58 2.20
CA GLN A 77 5.48 -5.63 2.18
C GLN A 77 4.99 -5.90 3.58
N ASN A 78 3.84 -5.35 3.91
CA ASN A 78 3.27 -5.53 5.25
C ASN A 78 1.77 -5.32 5.25
N VAL A 79 1.10 -5.98 6.19
CA VAL A 79 -0.30 -5.75 6.51
C VAL A 79 -0.39 -5.45 8.00
N MET A 80 -1.01 -4.33 8.33
CA MET A 80 -1.31 -3.98 9.71
C MET A 80 -2.82 -4.12 9.92
N PRO A 81 -3.26 -5.17 10.63
CA PRO A 81 -4.71 -5.43 10.77
C PRO A 81 -5.45 -4.33 11.52
N ARG A 82 -4.84 -3.79 12.57
CA ARG A 82 -5.43 -2.70 13.37
C ARG A 82 -4.32 -1.78 13.87
N PRO A 83 -3.87 -0.84 13.02
CA PRO A 83 -2.85 0.11 13.45
C PRO A 83 -3.39 0.96 14.61
N ILE A 84 -2.52 1.29 15.56
CA ILE A 84 -2.89 2.17 16.66
C ILE A 84 -3.13 3.60 16.14
N PRO A 85 -3.88 4.45 16.85
CA PRO A 85 -4.20 5.80 16.35
C PRO A 85 -2.98 6.65 15.95
N ALA A 86 -1.86 6.50 16.65
CA ALA A 86 -0.64 7.24 16.31
C ALA A 86 -0.12 6.90 14.91
N VAL A 87 -0.30 5.66 14.45
CA VAL A 87 0.05 5.25 13.09
C VAL A 87 -0.87 5.94 12.08
N GLY A 88 -2.16 6.02 12.39
CA GLY A 88 -3.11 6.75 11.56
C GLY A 88 -2.73 8.21 11.37
N ASP A 89 -2.20 8.85 12.41
CA ASP A 89 -1.74 10.24 12.33
C ASP A 89 -0.58 10.39 11.34
N ILE A 90 0.33 9.43 11.31
CA ILE A 90 1.42 9.42 10.33
C ILE A 90 0.88 9.21 8.92
N VAL A 91 0.00 8.22 8.75
CA VAL A 91 -0.56 7.89 7.44
C VAL A 91 -1.34 9.07 6.86
N SER A 92 -2.07 9.81 7.69
CA SER A 92 -2.88 10.93 7.20
C SER A 92 -2.04 12.05 6.59
N VAL A 93 -0.80 12.22 7.04
CA VAL A 93 0.13 13.21 6.45
C VAL A 93 0.52 12.80 5.02
N HIS A 94 0.58 11.51 4.75
CA HIS A 94 0.96 10.96 3.45
C HIS A 94 -0.24 10.60 2.56
N ASP A 95 -1.45 10.85 3.03
CA ASP A 95 -2.68 10.58 2.29
C ASP A 95 -2.71 11.40 1.00
N ILE A 96 -3.08 10.80 -0.13
CA ILE A 96 -3.07 11.48 -1.42
C ILE A 96 -4.08 12.61 -1.51
N ASP A 97 -5.04 12.65 -0.59
CA ASP A 97 -6.02 13.73 -0.50
C ASP A 97 -5.61 14.80 0.55
N ALA A 98 -4.46 14.65 1.15
CA ALA A 98 -3.98 15.60 2.15
C ALA A 98 -3.59 16.94 1.54
#